data_397f2decf2962a8c69486678ade1f7d5
#
_entry.id   397f2decf2962a8c69486678ade1f7d5
#
_cell.length_a   1.000
_cell.length_b   1.000
_cell.length_c   1.000
_cell.angle_alpha   90.00
_cell.angle_beta   90.00
_cell.angle_gamma   90.00
#
_symmetry.space_group_name_H-M   'P 1'
#
loop_
_entity.id
_entity.type
_entity.pdbx_description
1 polymer ?
#
loop_
_entity_poly.entity_id
_entity_poly.type
_entity_poly.pdbx_seq_one_letter_code
_entity_poly.pdbx_strand_id
1 'polypeptide(L)'
;HLVGVEHFYLYNNNSEDDYQSVLEEYVQSGLVTLIQFPYEQAQMKCYKDCIDKYAGETKWLGFIDIDEFIVPKSTNDIYSFLEPFETKRGAVKLNWQLFGTSGRMDRDIEGLVAEDFTVCWPKYYDVGKCFYNTAFGVNPDSPQNAGMHHSFWTMYKGRQLPPVNAFDHVCTGTFSKADSKDFPIQLNHYFTKSYQEYVMKRSKGDVFFKTNPHDEEYFYFHENLCTAQDHSAYKYLI
;
A
#
# COMPACT_ATOMS: atom_id res chain seq x y z
N HIS A 1 9.54 -0.91 -8.42
CA HIS A 1 10.27 -1.61 -9.48
C HIS A 1 11.36 -2.53 -8.91
N LEU A 2 12.19 -2.07 -7.96
CA LEU A 2 13.28 -2.86 -7.34
C LEU A 2 12.81 -4.19 -6.72
N VAL A 3 11.55 -4.26 -6.29
CA VAL A 3 10.95 -5.47 -5.71
C VAL A 3 10.19 -6.34 -6.73
N GLY A 4 10.39 -6.11 -8.04
CA GLY A 4 9.80 -6.90 -9.11
C GLY A 4 8.40 -6.46 -9.56
N VAL A 5 7.95 -5.24 -9.21
CA VAL A 5 6.75 -4.66 -9.82
C VAL A 5 7.08 -4.24 -11.25
N GLU A 6 6.34 -4.74 -12.23
CA GLU A 6 6.63 -4.59 -13.65
C GLU A 6 5.96 -3.37 -14.29
N HIS A 7 4.84 -2.91 -13.73
CA HIS A 7 4.11 -1.76 -14.27
C HIS A 7 3.35 -0.99 -13.18
N PHE A 8 3.17 0.33 -13.40
CA PHE A 8 2.46 1.23 -12.50
C PHE A 8 1.37 2.01 -13.24
N TYR A 9 0.13 1.90 -12.76
CA TYR A 9 -0.99 2.74 -13.17
C TYR A 9 -1.14 3.88 -12.16
N LEU A 10 -0.64 5.08 -12.50
CA LEU A 10 -0.67 6.24 -11.63
C LEU A 10 -1.86 7.14 -11.96
N TYR A 11 -2.78 7.27 -11.02
CA TYR A 11 -3.96 8.12 -11.14
C TYR A 11 -3.68 9.49 -10.53
N ASN A 12 -3.48 10.48 -11.38
CA ASN A 12 -3.27 11.86 -10.94
C ASN A 12 -4.60 12.52 -10.61
N ASN A 13 -4.76 12.96 -9.37
CA ASN A 13 -5.94 13.68 -8.88
C ASN A 13 -5.60 15.15 -8.61
N ASN A 14 -5.39 15.93 -9.68
CA ASN A 14 -5.07 17.36 -9.62
C ASN A 14 -3.82 17.69 -8.82
N SER A 15 -2.71 16.95 -9.00
CA SER A 15 -1.41 17.34 -8.43
C SER A 15 -0.94 18.66 -9.00
N GLU A 16 -0.42 19.53 -8.13
CA GLU A 16 0.05 20.88 -8.47
C GLU A 16 1.59 20.99 -8.48
N ASP A 17 2.27 19.91 -8.14
CA ASP A 17 3.74 19.80 -8.16
C ASP A 17 4.27 19.42 -9.55
N ASP A 18 5.58 19.29 -9.66
CA ASP A 18 6.27 18.97 -10.91
C ASP A 18 6.26 17.46 -11.23
N TYR A 19 5.14 16.78 -10.93
CA TYR A 19 4.99 15.34 -11.13
C TYR A 19 5.24 14.90 -12.59
N GLN A 20 4.95 15.76 -13.55
CA GLN A 20 5.08 15.44 -14.98
C GLN A 20 6.54 15.24 -15.36
N SER A 21 7.44 16.16 -14.97
CA SER A 21 8.86 16.01 -15.26
C SER A 21 9.50 14.87 -14.46
N VAL A 22 9.05 14.66 -13.22
CA VAL A 22 9.51 13.53 -12.40
C VAL A 22 9.15 12.17 -13.00
N LEU A 23 7.98 12.08 -13.65
CA LEU A 23 7.48 10.83 -14.22
C LEU A 23 7.82 10.62 -15.69
N GLU A 24 8.35 11.64 -16.38
CA GLU A 24 8.54 11.66 -17.83
C GLU A 24 9.30 10.43 -18.35
N GLU A 25 10.45 10.15 -17.77
CA GLU A 25 11.30 9.01 -18.15
C GLU A 25 10.57 7.65 -17.98
N TYR A 26 9.81 7.50 -16.89
CA TYR A 26 9.08 6.27 -16.60
C TYR A 26 7.86 6.09 -17.52
N VAL A 27 7.20 7.17 -17.90
CA VAL A 27 6.10 7.14 -18.87
C VAL A 27 6.65 6.83 -20.28
N GLN A 28 7.75 7.47 -20.67
CA GLN A 28 8.40 7.21 -21.98
C GLN A 28 8.93 5.79 -22.11
N SER A 29 9.46 5.21 -21.03
CA SER A 29 9.91 3.82 -21.02
C SER A 29 8.77 2.79 -21.02
N GLY A 30 7.52 3.23 -20.80
CA GLY A 30 6.36 2.35 -20.68
C GLY A 30 6.23 1.66 -19.32
N LEU A 31 7.06 2.01 -18.33
CA LEU A 31 6.95 1.49 -16.96
C LEU A 31 5.73 2.07 -16.23
N VAL A 32 5.32 3.30 -16.56
CA VAL A 32 4.21 4.02 -15.94
C VAL A 32 3.15 4.37 -16.98
N THR A 33 1.90 4.05 -16.67
CA THR A 33 0.72 4.63 -17.32
C THR A 33 0.16 5.73 -16.43
N LEU A 34 0.29 6.99 -16.86
CA LEU A 34 -0.21 8.15 -16.13
C LEU A 34 -1.63 8.50 -16.59
N ILE A 35 -2.58 8.48 -15.66
CA ILE A 35 -4.01 8.69 -15.93
C ILE A 35 -4.47 9.95 -15.20
N GLN A 36 -5.05 10.91 -15.92
CA GLN A 36 -5.68 12.08 -15.31
C GLN A 36 -7.06 11.69 -14.77
N PHE A 37 -7.28 11.89 -13.47
CA PHE A 37 -8.50 11.45 -12.79
C PHE A 37 -9.02 12.53 -11.81
N PRO A 38 -9.49 13.69 -12.33
CA PRO A 38 -9.81 14.88 -11.54
C PRO A 38 -11.19 14.81 -10.87
N TYR A 39 -11.49 13.72 -10.16
CA TYR A 39 -12.77 13.54 -9.49
C TYR A 39 -12.63 13.66 -7.97
N GLU A 40 -13.65 14.22 -7.33
CA GLU A 40 -13.71 14.23 -5.86
C GLU A 40 -13.88 12.83 -5.30
N GLN A 41 -13.25 12.57 -4.15
CA GLN A 41 -13.27 11.26 -3.47
C GLN A 41 -12.97 10.11 -4.44
N ALA A 42 -11.87 10.26 -5.17
CA ALA A 42 -11.56 9.47 -6.35
C ALA A 42 -11.00 8.06 -6.05
N GLN A 43 -10.49 7.79 -4.85
CA GLN A 43 -9.70 6.60 -4.55
C GLN A 43 -10.40 5.28 -4.94
N MET A 44 -11.61 5.04 -4.48
CA MET A 44 -12.33 3.80 -4.85
C MET A 44 -12.75 3.79 -6.32
N LYS A 45 -13.01 4.96 -6.90
CA LYS A 45 -13.37 5.09 -8.32
C LYS A 45 -12.18 4.74 -9.22
N CYS A 46 -10.97 5.21 -8.89
CA CYS A 46 -9.78 4.90 -9.68
C CYS A 46 -9.37 3.43 -9.55
N TYR A 47 -9.56 2.80 -8.39
CA TYR A 47 -9.32 1.37 -8.22
C TYR A 47 -10.28 0.53 -9.08
N LYS A 48 -11.57 0.90 -9.11
CA LYS A 48 -12.55 0.24 -9.97
C LYS A 48 -12.19 0.44 -11.46
N ASP A 49 -11.88 1.66 -11.89
CA ASP A 49 -11.44 1.97 -13.25
C ASP A 49 -10.20 1.15 -13.65
N CYS A 50 -9.24 1.02 -12.73
CA CYS A 50 -8.04 0.23 -12.95
C CYS A 50 -8.37 -1.27 -13.14
N ILE A 51 -9.23 -1.84 -12.31
CA ILE A 51 -9.68 -3.23 -12.46
C ILE A 51 -10.35 -3.43 -13.81
N ASP A 52 -11.30 -2.57 -14.15
CA ASP A 52 -12.10 -2.69 -15.36
C ASP A 52 -11.25 -2.60 -16.64
N LYS A 53 -10.18 -1.78 -16.63
CA LYS A 53 -9.33 -1.55 -17.80
C LYS A 53 -8.14 -2.49 -17.90
N TYR A 54 -7.48 -2.77 -16.79
CA TYR A 54 -6.13 -3.33 -16.78
C TYR A 54 -5.97 -4.68 -16.08
N ALA A 55 -7.01 -5.19 -15.39
CA ALA A 55 -6.89 -6.49 -14.74
C ALA A 55 -6.59 -7.64 -15.71
N GLY A 56 -6.99 -7.51 -16.98
CA GLY A 56 -6.67 -8.48 -18.03
C GLY A 56 -5.22 -8.49 -18.51
N GLU A 57 -4.42 -7.51 -18.11
CA GLU A 57 -3.03 -7.33 -18.57
C GLU A 57 -1.99 -7.89 -17.60
N THR A 58 -2.40 -8.29 -16.40
CA THR A 58 -1.50 -8.74 -15.33
C THR A 58 -2.05 -9.95 -14.58
N LYS A 59 -1.18 -10.69 -13.91
CA LYS A 59 -1.57 -11.78 -13.00
C LYS A 59 -1.95 -11.27 -11.61
N TRP A 60 -1.26 -10.23 -11.13
CA TRP A 60 -1.49 -9.65 -9.81
C TRP A 60 -1.61 -8.14 -9.91
N LEU A 61 -2.61 -7.59 -9.28
CA LEU A 61 -2.86 -6.15 -9.19
C LEU A 61 -2.95 -5.73 -7.73
N GLY A 62 -2.13 -4.77 -7.32
CA GLY A 62 -2.11 -4.22 -5.96
C GLY A 62 -2.48 -2.74 -5.95
N PHE A 63 -3.19 -2.30 -4.92
CA PHE A 63 -3.51 -0.89 -4.69
C PHE A 63 -2.79 -0.42 -3.43
N ILE A 64 -1.77 0.38 -3.60
CA ILE A 64 -0.95 0.93 -2.50
C ILE A 64 -0.89 2.45 -2.60
N ASP A 65 -0.65 3.10 -1.47
CA ASP A 65 -0.44 4.53 -1.40
C ASP A 65 1.05 4.86 -1.66
N ILE A 66 1.35 6.09 -2.07
CA ILE A 66 2.71 6.50 -2.46
C ILE A 66 3.71 6.48 -1.28
N ASP A 67 3.22 6.46 -0.05
CA ASP A 67 4.00 6.34 1.17
C ASP A 67 4.07 4.89 1.71
N GLU A 68 3.72 3.92 0.89
CA GLU A 68 3.77 2.49 1.20
C GLU A 68 4.78 1.76 0.33
N PHE A 69 5.72 1.04 0.96
CA PHE A 69 6.79 0.33 0.28
C PHE A 69 6.71 -1.17 0.54
N ILE A 70 6.62 -1.96 -0.53
CA ILE A 70 6.61 -3.42 -0.45
C ILE A 70 8.02 -3.91 -0.13
N VAL A 71 8.15 -4.74 0.91
CA VAL A 71 9.43 -5.30 1.34
C VAL A 71 9.33 -6.83 1.49
N PRO A 72 9.64 -7.60 0.42
CA PRO A 72 9.81 -9.04 0.52
C PRO A 72 11.00 -9.36 1.43
N LYS A 73 10.81 -10.21 2.45
CA LYS A 73 11.84 -10.59 3.43
C LYS A 73 12.36 -12.00 3.16
N SER A 74 11.48 -12.93 2.81
CA SER A 74 11.84 -14.33 2.53
C SER A 74 12.17 -14.60 1.06
N THR A 75 11.83 -13.67 0.15
CA THR A 75 12.13 -13.75 -1.28
C THR A 75 12.86 -12.49 -1.73
N ASN A 76 13.36 -12.46 -2.96
CA ASN A 76 14.02 -11.27 -3.53
C ASN A 76 13.02 -10.31 -4.18
N ASP A 77 11.85 -10.81 -4.57
CA ASP A 77 10.82 -10.06 -5.28
C ASP A 77 9.41 -10.46 -4.82
N ILE A 78 8.43 -9.62 -5.15
CA ILE A 78 7.04 -9.83 -4.77
C ILE A 78 6.41 -11.00 -5.52
N TYR A 79 6.77 -11.24 -6.78
CA TYR A 79 6.20 -12.31 -7.57
C TYR A 79 6.56 -13.69 -6.98
N SER A 80 7.83 -13.92 -6.65
CA SER A 80 8.27 -15.15 -5.99
C SER A 80 7.53 -15.41 -4.67
N PHE A 81 7.11 -14.35 -3.97
CA PHE A 81 6.26 -14.48 -2.79
C PHE A 81 4.81 -14.83 -3.15
N LEU A 82 4.24 -14.23 -4.21
CA LEU A 82 2.84 -14.42 -4.60
C LEU A 82 2.59 -15.71 -5.39
N GLU A 83 3.59 -16.23 -6.10
CA GLU A 83 3.48 -17.42 -6.97
C GLU A 83 2.81 -18.62 -6.29
N PRO A 84 3.13 -19.01 -5.03
CA PRO A 84 2.47 -20.12 -4.34
C PRO A 84 0.97 -19.95 -4.11
N PHE A 85 0.45 -18.73 -4.26
CA PHE A 85 -0.97 -18.42 -4.10
C PHE A 85 -1.75 -18.42 -5.42
N GLU A 86 -1.09 -18.36 -6.59
CA GLU A 86 -1.72 -18.14 -7.90
C GLU A 86 -2.87 -19.11 -8.22
N THR A 87 -2.72 -20.38 -7.88
CA THR A 87 -3.73 -21.41 -8.22
C THR A 87 -4.83 -21.57 -7.19
N LYS A 88 -4.70 -20.97 -6.02
CA LYS A 88 -5.57 -21.26 -4.86
C LYS A 88 -6.20 -20.04 -4.19
N ARG A 89 -5.65 -18.84 -4.38
CA ARG A 89 -6.11 -17.65 -3.66
C ARG A 89 -6.40 -16.49 -4.60
N GLY A 90 -7.54 -15.86 -4.40
CA GLY A 90 -7.95 -14.71 -5.19
C GLY A 90 -7.36 -13.39 -4.72
N ALA A 91 -6.97 -13.29 -3.45
CA ALA A 91 -6.27 -12.10 -2.94
C ALA A 91 -5.38 -12.44 -1.74
N VAL A 92 -4.25 -11.73 -1.63
CA VAL A 92 -3.29 -11.82 -0.53
C VAL A 92 -3.12 -10.45 0.11
N LYS A 93 -3.29 -10.36 1.43
CA LYS A 93 -3.13 -9.15 2.23
C LYS A 93 -1.71 -9.07 2.78
N LEU A 94 -1.03 -7.96 2.52
CA LEU A 94 0.22 -7.60 3.15
C LEU A 94 -0.07 -6.64 4.31
N ASN A 95 0.31 -7.04 5.52
CA ASN A 95 0.12 -6.23 6.71
C ASN A 95 1.08 -5.04 6.74
N TRP A 96 0.61 -3.91 7.28
CA TRP A 96 1.45 -2.74 7.49
C TRP A 96 2.45 -2.96 8.62
N GLN A 97 3.70 -2.56 8.34
CA GLN A 97 4.67 -2.17 9.35
C GLN A 97 4.63 -0.64 9.44
N LEU A 98 4.15 -0.10 10.56
CA LEU A 98 3.97 1.35 10.72
C LEU A 98 5.28 1.98 11.17
N PHE A 99 5.76 2.98 10.42
CA PHE A 99 6.96 3.75 10.70
C PHE A 99 6.61 5.14 11.23
N GLY A 100 7.41 5.61 12.18
CA GLY A 100 7.34 6.95 12.75
C GLY A 100 8.39 7.88 12.16
N THR A 101 8.57 9.02 12.83
CA THR A 101 9.46 10.09 12.36
C THR A 101 10.94 9.75 12.49
N SER A 102 11.34 8.73 13.22
CA SER A 102 12.73 8.45 13.61
C SER A 102 13.42 9.67 14.28
N GLY A 103 12.63 10.53 14.93
CA GLY A 103 13.09 11.76 15.60
C GLY A 103 13.32 12.94 14.67
N ARG A 104 12.96 12.84 13.38
CA ARG A 104 13.11 13.93 12.42
C ARG A 104 11.96 14.92 12.51
N MET A 105 12.30 16.19 12.71
CA MET A 105 11.32 17.29 12.75
C MET A 105 11.07 17.85 11.34
N ASP A 106 12.13 18.04 10.57
CA ASP A 106 12.08 18.70 9.28
C ASP A 106 12.18 17.68 8.13
N ARG A 107 11.61 18.06 6.99
CA ARG A 107 11.73 17.31 5.76
C ARG A 107 13.14 17.41 5.17
N ASP A 108 13.74 16.28 4.85
CA ASP A 108 14.92 16.20 4.01
C ASP A 108 14.49 15.77 2.59
N ILE A 109 14.72 16.64 1.61
CA ILE A 109 14.30 16.40 0.23
C ILE A 109 15.29 15.48 -0.50
N GLU A 110 16.54 15.49 -0.08
CA GLU A 110 17.63 14.70 -0.68
C GLU A 110 17.73 13.30 -0.09
N GLY A 111 17.14 13.09 1.11
CA GLY A 111 17.17 11.82 1.82
C GLY A 111 16.22 10.77 1.23
N LEU A 112 16.61 9.50 1.33
CA LEU A 112 15.75 8.38 0.95
C LEU A 112 14.84 7.98 2.12
N VAL A 113 13.54 7.90 1.86
CA VAL A 113 12.52 7.57 2.88
C VAL A 113 12.88 6.29 3.66
N ALA A 114 13.34 5.25 2.99
CA ALA A 114 13.68 3.98 3.63
C ALA A 114 14.98 4.02 4.46
N GLU A 115 15.87 4.99 4.22
CA GLU A 115 17.06 5.23 5.02
C GLU A 115 16.76 6.11 6.23
N ASP A 116 15.95 7.13 6.02
CA ASP A 116 15.66 8.16 7.00
C ASP A 116 14.71 7.71 8.10
N PHE A 117 13.73 6.88 7.75
CA PHE A 117 12.67 6.46 8.66
C PHE A 117 12.78 4.97 8.96
N THR A 118 13.49 4.63 10.03
CA THR A 118 13.77 3.24 10.44
C THR A 118 13.11 2.84 11.74
N VAL A 119 12.57 3.81 12.50
CA VAL A 119 11.90 3.55 13.78
C VAL A 119 10.43 3.24 13.52
N CYS A 120 9.95 2.12 14.05
CA CYS A 120 8.64 1.59 13.75
C CYS A 120 7.93 1.00 14.98
N TRP A 121 6.68 0.62 14.81
CA TRP A 121 5.96 -0.17 15.81
C TRP A 121 6.64 -1.54 16.00
N PRO A 122 6.65 -2.12 17.23
CA PRO A 122 7.29 -3.41 17.49
C PRO A 122 6.51 -4.62 16.95
N LYS A 123 5.37 -4.39 16.33
CA LYS A 123 4.48 -5.41 15.72
C LYS A 123 3.80 -4.88 14.49
N TYR A 124 3.42 -5.80 13.60
CA TYR A 124 2.59 -5.47 12.43
C TYR A 124 1.21 -4.99 12.84
N TYR A 125 0.67 -4.09 12.05
CA TYR A 125 -0.68 -3.59 12.23
C TYR A 125 -1.71 -4.55 11.61
N ASP A 126 -2.90 -4.61 12.22
CA ASP A 126 -3.97 -5.52 11.77
C ASP A 126 -4.61 -5.10 10.43
N VAL A 127 -4.24 -3.94 9.92
CA VAL A 127 -4.59 -3.44 8.59
C VAL A 127 -3.40 -3.60 7.63
N GLY A 128 -3.66 -3.55 6.34
CA GLY A 128 -2.67 -3.64 5.26
C GLY A 128 -3.34 -3.44 3.92
N LYS A 129 -2.69 -3.83 2.84
CA LYS A 129 -3.20 -3.73 1.47
C LYS A 129 -3.29 -5.10 0.83
N CYS A 130 -4.31 -5.30 -0.02
CA CYS A 130 -4.52 -6.54 -0.73
C CYS A 130 -3.94 -6.49 -2.15
N PHE A 131 -3.33 -7.61 -2.54
CA PHE A 131 -2.94 -7.91 -3.91
C PHE A 131 -3.96 -8.89 -4.50
N TYR A 132 -4.57 -8.50 -5.60
CA TYR A 132 -5.61 -9.21 -6.30
C TYR A 132 -5.03 -10.12 -7.39
N ASN A 133 -5.42 -11.38 -7.38
CA ASN A 133 -5.12 -12.35 -8.42
C ASN A 133 -6.18 -12.27 -9.52
N THR A 134 -5.82 -11.80 -10.67
CA THR A 134 -6.75 -11.51 -11.78
C THR A 134 -7.36 -12.75 -12.44
N ALA A 135 -6.82 -13.95 -12.16
CA ALA A 135 -7.45 -15.22 -12.57
C ALA A 135 -8.79 -15.51 -11.85
N PHE A 136 -9.06 -14.80 -10.76
CA PHE A 136 -10.33 -14.86 -10.04
C PHE A 136 -11.21 -13.67 -10.44
N GLY A 137 -12.53 -13.88 -10.46
CA GLY A 137 -13.47 -12.79 -10.68
C GLY A 137 -13.52 -11.82 -9.49
N VAL A 138 -14.03 -10.63 -9.71
CA VAL A 138 -14.29 -9.64 -8.67
C VAL A 138 -15.62 -8.94 -8.91
N ASN A 139 -16.30 -8.56 -7.84
CA ASN A 139 -17.40 -7.61 -7.89
C ASN A 139 -17.01 -6.37 -7.08
N PRO A 140 -16.50 -5.30 -7.72
CA PRO A 140 -16.05 -4.10 -7.02
C PRO A 140 -17.19 -3.35 -6.32
N ASP A 141 -18.43 -3.56 -6.73
CA ASP A 141 -19.64 -2.97 -6.12
C ASP A 141 -20.17 -3.79 -4.92
N SER A 142 -19.52 -4.91 -4.60
CA SER A 142 -19.87 -5.70 -3.43
C SER A 142 -19.62 -4.92 -2.15
N PRO A 143 -20.55 -4.95 -1.15
CA PRO A 143 -20.32 -4.34 0.16
C PRO A 143 -19.02 -4.80 0.85
N GLN A 144 -18.59 -6.04 0.60
CA GLN A 144 -17.31 -6.56 1.09
C GLN A 144 -16.11 -5.83 0.50
N ASN A 145 -16.27 -5.21 -0.68
CA ASN A 145 -15.24 -4.47 -1.39
C ASN A 145 -15.35 -2.93 -1.25
N ALA A 146 -16.16 -2.43 -0.31
CA ALA A 146 -16.28 -1.00 -0.04
C ALA A 146 -14.92 -0.36 0.33
N GLY A 147 -14.02 -1.14 0.96
CA GLY A 147 -12.63 -0.76 1.22
C GLY A 147 -11.67 -1.78 0.60
N MET A 148 -11.82 -2.04 -0.70
CA MET A 148 -11.17 -3.17 -1.38
C MET A 148 -9.65 -3.22 -1.22
N HIS A 149 -8.98 -2.08 -1.14
CA HIS A 149 -7.53 -2.04 -0.94
C HIS A 149 -7.10 -2.64 0.42
N HIS A 150 -7.98 -2.66 1.41
CA HIS A 150 -7.70 -3.25 2.73
C HIS A 150 -8.29 -4.66 2.92
N SER A 151 -9.36 -4.99 2.18
CA SER A 151 -10.04 -6.28 2.26
C SER A 151 -10.67 -6.60 0.91
N PHE A 152 -9.92 -7.30 0.05
CA PHE A 152 -10.31 -7.57 -1.33
C PHE A 152 -10.94 -8.95 -1.46
N TRP A 153 -12.26 -8.99 -1.63
CA TRP A 153 -13.00 -10.23 -1.84
C TRP A 153 -13.11 -10.55 -3.33
N THR A 154 -12.78 -11.78 -3.68
CA THR A 154 -12.80 -12.28 -5.05
C THR A 154 -13.95 -13.23 -5.28
N MET A 155 -14.18 -13.61 -6.53
CA MET A 155 -15.25 -14.52 -6.95
C MET A 155 -14.65 -15.75 -7.64
N TYR A 156 -15.09 -16.95 -7.21
CA TYR A 156 -14.74 -18.19 -7.88
C TYR A 156 -15.95 -19.11 -7.95
N LYS A 157 -16.33 -19.52 -9.16
CA LYS A 157 -17.50 -20.41 -9.41
C LYS A 157 -18.78 -19.92 -8.69
N GLY A 158 -19.04 -18.62 -8.74
CA GLY A 158 -20.22 -17.99 -8.15
C GLY A 158 -20.17 -17.79 -6.63
N ARG A 159 -19.03 -18.05 -5.98
CA ARG A 159 -18.86 -17.86 -4.53
C ARG A 159 -17.87 -16.74 -4.25
N GLN A 160 -18.13 -15.94 -3.23
CA GLN A 160 -17.19 -14.96 -2.72
C GLN A 160 -16.11 -15.65 -1.86
N LEU A 161 -14.87 -15.25 -2.08
CA LEU A 161 -13.70 -15.72 -1.34
C LEU A 161 -13.02 -14.54 -0.65
N PRO A 162 -12.82 -14.61 0.66
CA PRO A 162 -12.05 -13.60 1.39
C PRO A 162 -10.56 -13.64 1.00
N PRO A 163 -9.83 -12.55 1.20
CA PRO A 163 -8.37 -12.57 1.11
C PRO A 163 -7.74 -13.43 2.21
N VAL A 164 -6.48 -13.80 2.00
CA VAL A 164 -5.64 -14.43 3.02
C VAL A 164 -4.47 -13.52 3.37
N ASN A 165 -3.86 -13.70 4.54
CA ASN A 165 -2.60 -13.02 4.88
C ASN A 165 -1.39 -13.77 4.30
N ALA A 166 -0.18 -13.29 4.60
CA ALA A 166 1.08 -13.87 4.13
C ALA A 166 1.35 -15.32 4.60
N PHE A 167 0.58 -15.82 5.59
CA PHE A 167 0.64 -17.20 6.09
C PHE A 167 -0.51 -18.08 5.60
N ASP A 168 -1.26 -17.63 4.59
CA ASP A 168 -2.43 -18.33 4.06
C ASP A 168 -3.63 -18.40 5.03
N HIS A 169 -3.68 -17.54 6.06
CA HIS A 169 -4.80 -17.45 6.98
C HIS A 169 -5.87 -16.48 6.46
N VAL A 170 -7.13 -16.87 6.54
CA VAL A 170 -8.27 -16.10 6.03
C VAL A 170 -8.45 -14.79 6.79
N CYS A 171 -8.58 -13.70 6.05
CA CYS A 171 -8.86 -12.36 6.54
C CYS A 171 -10.27 -11.94 6.13
N THR A 172 -11.19 -11.82 7.08
CA THR A 172 -12.62 -11.55 6.78
C THR A 172 -12.98 -10.06 6.78
N GLY A 173 -12.07 -9.19 7.14
CA GLY A 173 -12.32 -7.74 7.20
C GLY A 173 -11.06 -6.90 7.12
N THR A 174 -11.27 -5.59 7.19
CA THR A 174 -10.18 -4.60 7.18
C THR A 174 -9.20 -4.86 8.33
N PHE A 175 -9.71 -5.01 9.54
CA PHE A 175 -8.93 -5.35 10.73
C PHE A 175 -8.92 -6.88 10.89
N SER A 176 -7.82 -7.49 10.48
CA SER A 176 -7.58 -8.92 10.68
C SER A 176 -6.28 -9.08 11.44
N LYS A 177 -6.37 -9.66 12.65
CA LYS A 177 -5.23 -9.80 13.56
C LYS A 177 -3.99 -10.30 12.85
N ALA A 178 -2.90 -9.58 13.04
CA ALA A 178 -1.60 -10.02 12.56
C ALA A 178 -1.10 -11.19 13.45
N ASP A 179 -0.98 -12.36 12.85
CA ASP A 179 -0.75 -13.63 13.58
C ASP A 179 0.71 -13.82 14.01
N SER A 180 1.65 -13.02 13.49
CA SER A 180 3.07 -13.21 13.73
C SER A 180 3.80 -11.87 13.81
N LYS A 181 5.03 -11.95 14.37
CA LYS A 181 6.02 -10.86 14.32
C LYS A 181 6.99 -11.01 13.15
N ASP A 182 7.01 -12.17 12.48
CA ASP A 182 7.98 -12.56 11.46
C ASP A 182 7.30 -12.82 10.11
N PHE A 183 6.63 -11.77 9.56
CA PHE A 183 6.04 -11.89 8.23
C PHE A 183 7.11 -12.09 7.15
N PRO A 184 6.89 -12.99 6.17
CA PRO A 184 7.80 -13.24 5.06
C PRO A 184 7.89 -12.08 4.08
N ILE A 185 6.91 -11.18 4.13
CA ILE A 185 6.80 -9.94 3.37
C ILE A 185 6.04 -8.91 4.22
N GLN A 186 6.40 -7.66 4.09
CA GLN A 186 5.72 -6.56 4.79
C GLN A 186 5.45 -5.40 3.84
N LEU A 187 4.51 -4.55 4.22
CA LEU A 187 4.26 -3.28 3.57
C LEU A 187 4.65 -2.17 4.55
N ASN A 188 5.80 -1.56 4.32
CA ASN A 188 6.24 -0.43 5.12
C ASN A 188 5.34 0.76 4.85
N HIS A 189 4.67 1.28 5.88
CA HIS A 189 3.84 2.46 5.78
C HIS A 189 4.51 3.61 6.51
N TYR A 190 5.08 4.53 5.73
CA TYR A 190 5.76 5.73 6.20
C TYR A 190 4.74 6.84 6.43
N PHE A 191 3.81 6.58 7.33
CA PHE A 191 2.62 7.39 7.56
C PHE A 191 2.93 8.83 7.95
N THR A 192 3.86 9.02 8.88
CA THR A 192 4.23 10.34 9.41
C THR A 192 5.35 10.99 8.60
N LYS A 193 6.38 10.20 8.20
CA LYS A 193 7.68 10.70 7.79
C LYS A 193 8.21 11.70 8.84
N SER A 194 8.71 12.89 8.45
CA SER A 194 9.04 13.94 9.42
C SER A 194 7.78 14.58 10.03
N TYR A 195 7.93 15.25 11.18
CA TYR A 195 6.80 15.99 11.78
C TYR A 195 6.25 17.06 10.83
N GLN A 196 7.12 17.77 10.13
CA GLN A 196 6.73 18.76 9.13
C GLN A 196 5.86 18.14 8.01
N GLU A 197 6.25 16.98 7.48
CA GLU A 197 5.47 16.28 6.46
C GLU A 197 4.12 15.78 6.99
N TYR A 198 4.08 15.33 8.23
CA TYR A 198 2.83 14.96 8.89
C TYR A 198 1.86 16.16 8.97
N VAL A 199 2.34 17.32 9.41
CA VAL A 199 1.54 18.55 9.47
C VAL A 199 1.03 18.95 8.07
N MET A 200 1.89 18.87 7.06
CA MET A 200 1.53 19.16 5.65
C MET A 200 0.49 18.16 5.13
N LYS A 201 0.63 16.86 5.42
CA LYS A 201 -0.34 15.82 5.04
C LYS A 201 -1.69 16.07 5.70
N ARG A 202 -1.68 16.40 7.00
CA ARG A 202 -2.89 16.73 7.76
C ARG A 202 -3.65 17.93 7.18
N SER A 203 -2.94 18.97 6.76
CA SER A 203 -3.57 20.19 6.21
C SER A 203 -4.32 19.96 4.90
N LYS A 204 -3.99 18.91 4.14
CA LYS A 204 -4.68 18.53 2.89
C LYS A 204 -6.05 17.88 3.12
N GLY A 205 -6.41 17.56 4.37
CA GLY A 205 -7.64 16.86 4.70
C GLY A 205 -7.53 15.34 4.59
N ASP A 206 -8.67 14.68 4.64
CA ASP A 206 -8.78 13.21 4.56
C ASP A 206 -9.69 12.81 3.40
N VAL A 207 -9.41 11.67 2.76
CA VAL A 207 -10.16 11.19 1.59
C VAL A 207 -11.53 10.62 1.98
N PHE A 208 -11.67 10.12 3.22
CA PHE A 208 -12.88 9.45 3.70
C PHE A 208 -13.66 10.26 4.71
N PHE A 209 -12.97 11.08 5.53
CA PHE A 209 -13.55 11.79 6.66
C PHE A 209 -13.65 13.30 6.39
N LYS A 210 -14.78 13.90 6.72
CA LYS A 210 -14.94 15.36 6.66
C LYS A 210 -14.00 16.10 7.61
N THR A 211 -13.70 15.49 8.75
CA THR A 211 -12.71 15.97 9.72
C THR A 211 -11.57 14.97 9.72
N ASN A 212 -10.34 15.45 9.53
CA ASN A 212 -9.19 14.57 9.55
C ASN A 212 -9.02 13.97 10.96
N PRO A 213 -9.10 12.64 11.12
CA PRO A 213 -8.96 11.99 12.41
C PRO A 213 -7.51 11.96 12.92
N HIS A 214 -6.55 12.32 12.07
CA HIS A 214 -5.14 12.30 12.36
C HIS A 214 -4.70 13.67 12.92
N ASP A 215 -5.07 13.97 14.16
CA ASP A 215 -4.70 15.18 14.88
C ASP A 215 -3.34 15.04 15.60
N GLU A 216 -2.98 16.02 16.44
CA GLU A 216 -1.73 15.95 17.20
C GLU A 216 -1.73 14.84 18.26
N GLU A 217 -2.89 14.55 18.86
CA GLU A 217 -3.02 13.47 19.83
C GLU A 217 -2.74 12.11 19.16
N TYR A 218 -3.29 11.93 17.96
CA TYR A 218 -2.98 10.76 17.14
C TYR A 218 -1.49 10.68 16.77
N PHE A 219 -0.84 11.80 16.43
CA PHE A 219 0.59 11.84 16.16
C PHE A 219 1.41 11.33 17.34
N TYR A 220 1.20 11.91 18.53
CA TYR A 220 1.91 11.50 19.73
C TYR A 220 1.61 10.04 20.13
N PHE A 221 0.37 9.60 19.95
CA PHE A 221 0.01 8.19 20.17
C PHE A 221 0.81 7.27 19.25
N HIS A 222 0.88 7.61 17.95
CA HIS A 222 1.63 6.85 16.97
C HIS A 222 3.13 6.81 17.28
N GLU A 223 3.74 7.98 17.52
CA GLU A 223 5.17 8.08 17.83
C GLU A 223 5.56 7.34 19.11
N ASN A 224 4.74 7.39 20.14
CA ASN A 224 4.99 6.64 21.39
C ASN A 224 5.00 5.12 21.19
N LEU A 225 4.36 4.60 20.16
CA LEU A 225 4.38 3.19 19.81
C LEU A 225 5.58 2.81 18.92
N CYS A 226 6.28 3.77 18.35
CA CYS A 226 7.45 3.56 17.51
C CYS A 226 8.68 3.29 18.39
N THR A 227 8.84 2.05 18.85
CA THR A 227 9.85 1.63 19.83
C THR A 227 10.82 0.55 19.31
N ALA A 228 10.64 0.11 18.07
CA ALA A 228 11.51 -0.84 17.39
C ALA A 228 12.24 -0.19 16.22
N GLN A 229 13.22 -0.88 15.66
CA GLN A 229 13.88 -0.50 14.41
C GLN A 229 13.72 -1.60 13.37
N ASP A 230 13.53 -1.21 12.11
CA ASP A 230 13.47 -2.11 10.98
C ASP A 230 14.29 -1.54 9.81
N HIS A 231 15.27 -2.31 9.36
CA HIS A 231 16.15 -2.02 8.24
C HIS A 231 15.92 -2.97 7.05
N SER A 232 14.80 -3.71 7.03
CA SER A 232 14.53 -4.73 6.01
C SER A 232 14.53 -4.18 4.58
N ALA A 233 14.20 -2.88 4.42
CA ALA A 233 14.20 -2.21 3.12
C ALA A 233 15.63 -1.93 2.57
N TYR A 234 16.66 -1.94 3.42
CA TYR A 234 18.04 -1.58 3.02
C TYR A 234 18.61 -2.46 1.91
N LYS A 235 18.20 -3.72 1.83
CA LYS A 235 18.64 -4.63 0.75
C LYS A 235 18.24 -4.15 -0.66
N TYR A 236 17.33 -3.19 -0.78
CA TYR A 236 16.89 -2.60 -2.04
C TYR A 236 17.49 -1.22 -2.32
N LEU A 237 18.33 -0.71 -1.42
CA LEU A 237 18.99 0.59 -1.54
C LEU A 237 20.45 0.46 -2.03
N ILE A 238 20.95 -0.77 -2.21
CA ILE A 238 22.36 -1.08 -2.54
C ILE A 238 22.49 -1.45 -4.00
#